data_9ea669c86426714b3b2f6131ac664dfd
#
_entry.id   9ea669c86426714b3b2f6131ac664dfd
#
_cell.length_a   1.000
_cell.length_b   1.000
_cell.length_c   1.000
_cell.angle_alpha   90.00
_cell.angle_beta   90.00
_cell.angle_gamma   90.00
#
_symmetry.space_group_name_H-M   'P 1'
#
loop_
_entity.id
_entity.type
_entity.pdbx_description
1 polymer ?
#
loop_
_entity_poly.entity_id
_entity_poly.type
_entity_poly.pdbx_seq_one_letter_code
_entity_poly.pdbx_strand_id
1 'polypeptide(L)'
;MKRALTLLLVLLGLILCGSRADAHHSFGATYLEDKTITLDGALVQLLFRNPHSYIQVDVKDASGQVVRWNIEWGGVVQLNQKGVTRETLKPGDHLVIVGNPSRTPEDHRARLVNITRPSDGWKWGATYE
;
A
#
# COMPACT_ATOMS: atom_id res chain seq x y z
N MET A 1 -24.92 -6.77 -49.69
CA MET A 1 -23.71 -5.92 -49.47
C MET A 1 -23.86 -4.94 -48.31
N LYS A 2 -24.90 -4.13 -48.20
CA LYS A 2 -25.06 -3.15 -47.10
C LYS A 2 -25.09 -3.78 -45.69
N ARG A 3 -25.77 -4.93 -45.50
CA ARG A 3 -25.86 -5.62 -44.20
C ARG A 3 -24.51 -6.22 -43.75
N ALA A 4 -23.71 -6.72 -44.71
CA ALA A 4 -22.37 -7.26 -44.38
C ALA A 4 -21.42 -6.15 -43.98
N LEU A 5 -21.50 -4.98 -44.62
CA LEU A 5 -20.69 -3.81 -44.25
C LEU A 5 -21.05 -3.27 -42.85
N THR A 6 -22.34 -3.25 -42.52
CA THR A 6 -22.82 -2.82 -41.19
C THR A 6 -22.33 -3.76 -40.10
N LEU A 7 -22.38 -5.10 -40.31
CA LEU A 7 -21.86 -6.09 -39.38
C LEU A 7 -20.35 -5.97 -39.18
N LEU A 8 -19.62 -5.73 -40.26
CA LEU A 8 -18.16 -5.53 -40.18
C LEU A 8 -17.78 -4.28 -39.37
N LEU A 9 -18.52 -3.18 -39.57
CA LEU A 9 -18.29 -1.92 -38.82
C LEU A 9 -18.64 -2.08 -37.33
N VAL A 10 -19.70 -2.82 -36.99
CA VAL A 10 -20.06 -3.11 -35.59
C VAL A 10 -19.00 -4.00 -34.94
N LEU A 11 -18.50 -5.01 -35.64
CA LEU A 11 -17.45 -5.90 -35.12
C LEU A 11 -16.14 -5.15 -34.91
N LEU A 12 -15.77 -4.26 -35.84
CA LEU A 12 -14.57 -3.40 -35.70
C LEU A 12 -14.71 -2.40 -34.55
N GLY A 13 -15.90 -1.86 -34.33
CA GLY A 13 -16.20 -0.98 -33.19
C GLY A 13 -16.06 -1.69 -31.84
N LEU A 14 -16.51 -2.95 -31.74
CA LEU A 14 -16.36 -3.76 -30.52
C LEU A 14 -14.91 -4.12 -30.22
N ILE A 15 -14.07 -4.29 -31.24
CA ILE A 15 -12.63 -4.58 -31.06
C ILE A 15 -11.88 -3.33 -30.58
N LEU A 16 -12.28 -2.14 -31.03
CA LEU A 16 -11.67 -0.87 -30.62
C LEU A 16 -12.10 -0.41 -29.22
N CYS A 17 -13.24 -0.87 -28.71
CA CYS A 17 -13.67 -0.59 -27.33
C CYS A 17 -12.99 -1.47 -26.26
N GLY A 18 -12.17 -2.45 -26.67
CA GLY A 18 -11.39 -3.30 -25.79
C GLY A 18 -10.12 -2.65 -25.23
N SER A 19 -10.08 -1.30 -25.10
CA SER A 19 -9.02 -0.66 -24.32
C SER A 19 -9.15 -1.15 -22.88
N ARG A 20 -8.20 -2.00 -22.46
CA ARG A 20 -8.01 -2.33 -21.05
C ARG A 20 -7.89 -1.00 -20.32
N ALA A 21 -8.92 -0.64 -19.56
CA ALA A 21 -8.77 0.35 -18.52
C ALA A 21 -7.83 -0.29 -17.51
N ASP A 22 -6.52 -0.12 -17.70
CA ASP A 22 -5.53 -0.33 -16.67
C ASP A 22 -5.85 0.69 -15.58
N ALA A 23 -6.73 0.26 -14.67
CA ALA A 23 -6.90 0.91 -13.40
C ALA A 23 -5.64 0.61 -12.55
N HIS A 24 -4.48 0.99 -13.06
CA HIS A 24 -3.34 1.24 -12.24
C HIS A 24 -3.72 2.42 -11.36
N HIS A 25 -4.19 2.12 -10.16
CA HIS A 25 -4.15 3.10 -9.09
C HIS A 25 -2.68 3.49 -8.97
N SER A 26 -2.32 4.58 -9.66
CA SER A 26 -0.98 5.13 -9.62
C SER A 26 -0.72 5.50 -8.17
N PHE A 27 0.19 4.79 -7.51
CA PHE A 27 0.62 5.15 -6.16
C PHE A 27 1.05 6.61 -6.10
N GLY A 28 1.67 7.12 -7.17
CA GLY A 28 2.01 8.53 -7.32
C GLY A 28 0.82 9.49 -7.31
N ALA A 29 -0.41 9.05 -7.56
CA ALA A 29 -1.61 9.88 -7.39
C ALA A 29 -1.96 10.08 -5.90
N THR A 30 -1.61 9.14 -5.04
CA THR A 30 -1.93 9.16 -3.61
C THR A 30 -0.74 9.53 -2.75
N TYR A 31 0.46 9.06 -3.09
CA TYR A 31 1.67 9.17 -2.28
C TYR A 31 2.76 9.99 -2.95
N LEU A 32 3.61 10.62 -2.15
CA LEU A 32 4.82 11.32 -2.60
C LEU A 32 5.95 10.30 -2.70
N GLU A 33 6.12 9.66 -3.86
CA GLU A 33 7.07 8.56 -4.06
C GLU A 33 8.54 9.01 -3.99
N ASP A 34 8.80 10.31 -4.16
CA ASP A 34 10.11 10.95 -4.03
C ASP A 34 10.47 11.36 -2.59
N LYS A 35 9.56 11.15 -1.63
CA LYS A 35 9.74 11.48 -0.22
C LYS A 35 9.54 10.27 0.68
N THR A 36 10.26 10.26 1.79
CA THR A 36 10.07 9.27 2.85
C THR A 36 9.89 9.95 4.19
N ILE A 37 9.11 9.30 5.05
CA ILE A 37 8.99 9.61 6.47
C ILE A 37 9.35 8.38 7.28
N THR A 38 9.86 8.60 8.49
CA THR A 38 10.08 7.53 9.47
C THR A 38 9.06 7.68 10.59
N LEU A 39 8.36 6.60 10.87
CA LEU A 39 7.37 6.50 11.94
C LEU A 39 7.85 5.48 12.97
N ASP A 40 7.90 5.88 14.21
CA ASP A 40 8.25 5.06 15.35
C ASP A 40 7.03 4.92 16.25
N GLY A 41 6.50 3.71 16.39
CA GLY A 41 5.22 3.56 17.10
C GLY A 41 4.85 2.12 17.43
N ALA A 42 3.72 1.98 18.09
CA ALA A 42 3.16 0.71 18.49
C ALA A 42 2.10 0.23 17.50
N LEU A 43 2.19 -1.04 17.09
CA LEU A 43 1.18 -1.68 16.25
C LEU A 43 -0.15 -1.75 17.02
N VAL A 44 -1.20 -1.24 16.38
CA VAL A 44 -2.57 -1.37 16.86
C VAL A 44 -3.26 -2.54 16.20
N GLN A 45 -3.13 -2.63 14.87
CA GLN A 45 -3.79 -3.69 14.10
C GLN A 45 -3.07 -3.92 12.77
N LEU A 46 -2.99 -5.19 12.36
CA LEU A 46 -2.68 -5.61 10.99
C LEU A 46 -3.98 -6.02 10.29
N LEU A 47 -4.41 -5.23 9.31
CA LEU A 47 -5.51 -5.56 8.40
C LEU A 47 -4.95 -6.37 7.22
N PHE A 48 -4.83 -7.69 7.40
CA PHE A 48 -4.23 -8.60 6.40
C PHE A 48 -5.28 -9.05 5.39
N ARG A 49 -5.33 -8.36 4.22
CA ARG A 49 -6.38 -8.50 3.20
C ARG A 49 -5.90 -8.19 1.78
N ASN A 50 -6.74 -8.51 0.80
CA ASN A 50 -6.59 -8.10 -0.60
C ASN A 50 -7.51 -6.90 -0.91
N PRO A 51 -7.17 -6.05 -1.91
CA PRO A 51 -5.93 -6.06 -2.70
C PRO A 51 -4.73 -5.53 -1.93
N HIS A 52 -4.92 -4.76 -0.86
CA HIS A 52 -3.87 -4.19 -0.04
C HIS A 52 -4.14 -4.43 1.44
N SER A 53 -3.08 -4.85 2.16
CA SER A 53 -3.08 -4.90 3.62
C SER A 53 -2.75 -3.52 4.20
N TYR A 54 -3.10 -3.29 5.45
CA TYR A 54 -2.80 -2.05 6.16
C TYR A 54 -2.27 -2.35 7.55
N ILE A 55 -1.25 -1.58 7.94
CA ILE A 55 -0.70 -1.56 9.29
C ILE A 55 -1.21 -0.29 9.95
N GLN A 56 -1.93 -0.41 11.05
CA GLN A 56 -2.32 0.72 11.90
C GLN A 56 -1.35 0.83 13.05
N VAL A 57 -0.67 1.97 13.17
CA VAL A 57 0.28 2.26 14.25
C VAL A 57 -0.09 3.54 14.97
N ASP A 58 0.11 3.56 16.27
CA ASP A 58 0.02 4.76 17.09
C ASP A 58 1.42 5.33 17.28
N VAL A 59 1.61 6.56 16.81
CA VAL A 59 2.88 7.29 16.81
C VAL A 59 2.73 8.54 17.66
N LYS A 60 3.70 8.84 18.53
CA LYS A 60 3.76 10.11 19.23
C LYS A 60 4.32 11.19 18.32
N ASP A 61 3.60 12.27 18.15
CA ASP A 61 4.08 13.45 17.45
C ASP A 61 5.07 14.27 18.31
N ALA A 62 5.58 15.37 17.74
CA ALA A 62 6.53 16.24 18.42
C ALA A 62 5.93 16.91 19.69
N SER A 63 4.60 17.00 19.80
CA SER A 63 3.90 17.52 20.98
C SER A 63 3.65 16.44 22.04
N GLY A 64 3.93 15.17 21.75
CA GLY A 64 3.64 14.03 22.59
C GLY A 64 2.22 13.48 22.44
N GLN A 65 1.43 14.03 21.52
CA GLN A 65 0.11 13.48 21.20
C GLN A 65 0.24 12.19 20.38
N VAL A 66 -0.65 11.24 20.65
CA VAL A 66 -0.73 10.00 19.91
C VAL A 66 -1.56 10.21 18.66
N VAL A 67 -0.95 9.97 17.51
CA VAL A 67 -1.57 10.05 16.19
C VAL A 67 -1.60 8.67 15.55
N ARG A 68 -2.77 8.24 15.09
CA ARG A 68 -2.91 6.97 14.37
C ARG A 68 -2.57 7.12 12.90
N TRP A 69 -1.63 6.31 12.45
CA TRP A 69 -1.23 6.21 11.06
C TRP A 69 -1.75 4.94 10.41
N ASN A 70 -2.15 5.04 9.15
CA ASN A 70 -2.51 3.91 8.29
C ASN A 70 -1.43 3.71 7.22
N ILE A 71 -0.73 2.59 7.30
CA ILE A 71 0.37 2.28 6.40
C ILE A 71 -0.10 1.22 5.40
N GLU A 72 -0.17 1.60 4.13
CA GLU A 72 -0.56 0.71 3.05
C GLU A 72 0.57 -0.26 2.70
N TRP A 73 0.24 -1.54 2.61
CA TRP A 73 1.16 -2.61 2.32
C TRP A 73 0.66 -3.48 1.16
N GLY A 74 1.41 -4.51 0.78
CA GLY A 74 1.03 -5.45 -0.28
C GLY A 74 -0.20 -6.28 0.04
N GLY A 75 -0.76 -6.91 -0.98
CA GLY A 75 -1.84 -7.87 -0.83
C GLY A 75 -1.37 -9.21 -0.24
N VAL A 76 -2.31 -9.98 0.31
CA VAL A 76 -2.05 -11.25 1.01
C VAL A 76 -1.16 -12.20 0.21
N VAL A 77 -1.41 -12.36 -1.09
CA VAL A 77 -0.64 -13.28 -1.93
C VAL A 77 0.84 -12.88 -2.01
N GLN A 78 1.10 -11.59 -2.27
CA GLN A 78 2.46 -11.06 -2.36
C GLN A 78 3.20 -11.16 -1.02
N LEU A 79 2.51 -10.87 0.07
CA LEU A 79 3.08 -10.91 1.42
C LEU A 79 3.41 -12.34 1.85
N ASN A 80 2.51 -13.30 1.61
CA ASN A 80 2.75 -14.72 1.90
C ASN A 80 3.97 -15.27 1.14
N GLN A 81 4.15 -14.88 -0.14
CA GLN A 81 5.32 -15.27 -0.93
C GLN A 81 6.64 -14.77 -0.34
N LYS A 82 6.59 -13.70 0.46
CA LYS A 82 7.73 -13.11 1.16
C LYS A 82 7.80 -13.50 2.64
N GLY A 83 7.06 -14.53 3.04
CA GLY A 83 7.07 -15.05 4.40
C GLY A 83 6.31 -14.22 5.43
N VAL A 84 5.53 -13.23 4.99
CA VAL A 84 4.67 -12.43 5.87
C VAL A 84 3.28 -13.06 5.95
N THR A 85 2.85 -13.36 7.15
CA THR A 85 1.53 -13.94 7.43
C THR A 85 0.73 -13.03 8.36
N ARG A 86 -0.52 -13.39 8.63
CA ARG A 86 -1.38 -12.68 9.59
C ARG A 86 -0.77 -12.63 11.00
N GLU A 87 0.06 -13.62 11.36
CA GLU A 87 0.69 -13.78 12.66
C GLU A 87 2.07 -13.11 12.78
N THR A 88 2.60 -12.58 11.65
CA THR A 88 3.94 -11.97 11.62
C THR A 88 4.05 -10.75 12.52
N LEU A 89 3.02 -9.92 12.57
CA LEU A 89 2.93 -8.73 13.41
C LEU A 89 1.74 -8.85 14.37
N LYS A 90 1.95 -8.46 15.62
CA LYS A 90 0.93 -8.55 16.68
C LYS A 90 0.67 -7.20 17.32
N PRO A 91 -0.57 -6.88 17.71
CA PRO A 91 -0.88 -5.66 18.47
C PRO A 91 0.08 -5.50 19.64
N GLY A 92 0.62 -4.29 19.80
CA GLY A 92 1.64 -3.96 20.80
C GLY A 92 3.10 -4.08 20.32
N ASP A 93 3.35 -4.69 19.15
CA ASP A 93 4.71 -4.69 18.57
C ASP A 93 5.20 -3.26 18.38
N HIS A 94 6.40 -2.96 18.85
CA HIS A 94 7.10 -1.72 18.55
C HIS A 94 7.70 -1.82 17.15
N LEU A 95 7.37 -0.87 16.29
CA LEU A 95 7.72 -0.86 14.87
C LEU A 95 8.39 0.46 14.49
N VAL A 96 9.46 0.35 13.70
CA VAL A 96 10.05 1.49 12.97
C VAL A 96 9.73 1.30 11.50
N ILE A 97 8.97 2.22 10.94
CA ILE A 97 8.42 2.15 9.59
C ILE A 97 8.96 3.30 8.76
N VAL A 98 9.49 3.00 7.58
CA VAL A 98 9.79 4.00 6.55
C VAL A 98 8.73 3.87 5.46
N GLY A 99 8.13 4.99 5.08
CA GLY A 99 7.08 5.00 4.06
C GLY A 99 7.03 6.30 3.27
N ASN A 100 6.41 6.23 2.10
CA ASN A 100 6.11 7.42 1.30
C ASN A 100 4.82 8.06 1.83
N PRO A 101 4.85 9.32 2.27
CA PRO A 101 3.68 9.97 2.87
C PRO A 101 2.58 10.23 1.84
N SER A 102 1.34 10.32 2.31
CA SER A 102 0.21 10.83 1.52
C SER A 102 0.48 12.24 1.00
N ARG A 103 -0.07 12.57 -0.16
CA ARG A 103 -0.11 13.95 -0.67
C ARG A 103 -0.96 14.87 0.18
N THR A 104 -1.88 14.30 0.96
CA THR A 104 -2.71 14.98 1.95
C THR A 104 -2.17 14.65 3.34
N PRO A 105 -1.40 15.56 3.98
CA PRO A 105 -0.76 15.26 5.28
C PRO A 105 -1.75 14.89 6.38
N GLU A 106 -2.94 15.46 6.36
CA GLU A 106 -4.00 15.26 7.36
C GLU A 106 -4.56 13.84 7.36
N ASP A 107 -4.34 13.07 6.29
CA ASP A 107 -4.79 11.68 6.20
C ASP A 107 -4.01 10.74 7.13
N HIS A 108 -2.84 11.15 7.60
CA HIS A 108 -1.92 10.31 8.38
C HIS A 108 -1.75 8.93 7.73
N ARG A 109 -1.45 8.93 6.43
CA ARG A 109 -1.25 7.73 5.61
C ARG A 109 0.13 7.72 4.99
N ALA A 110 0.68 6.53 4.85
CA ALA A 110 1.89 6.32 4.07
C ALA A 110 1.83 4.97 3.34
N ARG A 111 2.60 4.84 2.27
CA ARG A 111 2.87 3.56 1.62
C ARG A 111 4.14 2.98 2.20
N LEU A 112 4.11 1.71 2.61
CA LEU A 112 5.26 1.05 3.20
C LEU A 112 6.42 0.91 2.20
N VAL A 113 7.61 1.34 2.61
CA VAL A 113 8.88 1.10 1.93
C VAL A 113 9.67 0.02 2.67
N ASN A 114 9.88 0.19 3.97
CA ASN A 114 10.45 -0.84 4.83
C ASN A 114 9.89 -0.76 6.25
N ILE A 115 10.06 -1.82 7.01
CA ILE A 115 9.62 -1.94 8.38
C ILE A 115 10.62 -2.79 9.17
N THR A 116 10.88 -2.41 10.39
CA THR A 116 11.71 -3.15 11.34
C THR A 116 10.95 -3.31 12.67
N ARG A 117 11.07 -4.49 13.28
CA ARG A 117 10.67 -4.72 14.66
C ARG A 117 11.95 -4.87 15.51
N PRO A 118 12.33 -3.83 16.27
CA PRO A 118 13.62 -3.82 16.99
C PRO A 118 13.77 -4.92 18.04
N SER A 119 12.66 -5.40 18.62
CA SER A 119 12.68 -6.39 19.70
C SER A 119 13.35 -7.72 19.34
N ASP A 120 13.28 -8.13 18.05
CA ASP A 120 13.87 -9.37 17.54
C ASP A 120 14.66 -9.18 16.24
N GLY A 121 14.76 -7.92 15.75
CA GLY A 121 15.47 -7.59 14.53
C GLY A 121 14.77 -7.99 13.22
N TRP A 122 13.49 -8.41 13.29
CA TRP A 122 12.73 -8.74 12.09
C TRP A 122 12.61 -7.52 11.16
N LYS A 123 12.82 -7.75 9.87
CA LYS A 123 12.81 -6.70 8.83
C LYS A 123 12.05 -7.17 7.60
N TRP A 124 11.40 -6.21 6.92
CA TRP A 124 10.83 -6.41 5.61
C TRP A 124 10.99 -5.15 4.75
N GLY A 125 11.18 -5.32 3.45
CA GLY A 125 11.31 -4.23 2.48
C GLY A 125 12.75 -3.99 2.03
N ALA A 126 12.96 -2.91 1.26
CA ALA A 126 14.29 -2.52 0.79
C ALA A 126 15.08 -1.91 1.95
N THR A 127 16.27 -2.44 2.20
CA THR A 127 17.29 -1.77 3.03
C THR A 127 18.06 -0.84 2.10
N TYR A 128 17.93 0.45 2.30
CA TYR A 128 18.88 1.39 1.75
C TYR A 128 20.10 1.40 2.70
N GLU A 129 21.17 0.75 2.29
CA GLU A 129 22.49 0.96 2.89
C GLU A 129 23.10 2.25 2.39
#